data_9fad7829892c306cef0e430fc758665f
#
_entry.id   9fad7829892c306cef0e430fc758665f
#
_cell.length_a   1.000
_cell.length_b   1.000
_cell.length_c   1.000
_cell.angle_alpha   90.00
_cell.angle_beta   90.00
_cell.angle_gamma   90.00
#
_symmetry.space_group_name_H-M   'P 1'
#
loop_
_entity.id
_entity.type
_entity.pdbx_description
1 polymer ?
#
loop_
_entity_poly.entity_id
_entity_poly.type
_entity_poly.pdbx_seq_one_letter_code
_entity_poly.pdbx_strand_id
1 'polypeptide(L)'
;LPFKKNFFDFICSDQVLHHTKDTESSFKILSKLLDKKGIISIYVYRKKGPMREFADDFIRKSTVKMSEKQCMEFSKNMAELGKSLSQIKKKITIKKDIPLLEIKAGTYDVQRFLYWNFLKCWWSPDVPFDQSVATNYDWYFPKFAFRHSEKEVKKWFKDLKLKITHFDEIESGYSISG
;
A
#
# COMPACT_ATOMS: atom_id res chain seq x y z
N LEU A 1 15.40 -11.03 15.48
CA LEU A 1 16.52 -10.32 14.86
C LEU A 1 17.77 -10.47 15.71
N PRO A 2 18.97 -10.60 15.13
CA PRO A 2 20.22 -10.86 15.87
C PRO A 2 20.84 -9.60 16.50
N PHE A 3 20.04 -8.59 16.79
CA PHE A 3 20.49 -7.32 17.35
C PHE A 3 20.10 -7.18 18.82
N LYS A 4 20.94 -6.45 19.58
CA LYS A 4 20.65 -6.09 20.96
C LYS A 4 19.53 -5.04 21.01
N LYS A 5 18.79 -4.98 22.12
CA LYS A 5 17.83 -3.89 22.38
C LYS A 5 18.61 -2.56 22.53
N ASN A 6 17.94 -1.46 22.18
CA ASN A 6 18.48 -0.10 22.28
C ASN A 6 19.82 0.06 21.52
N PHE A 7 19.88 -0.45 20.31
CA PHE A 7 21.11 -0.50 19.52
C PHE A 7 21.18 0.55 18.39
N PHE A 8 20.03 0.88 17.80
CA PHE A 8 20.00 1.75 16.61
C PHE A 8 19.47 3.15 16.95
N ASP A 9 20.18 4.17 16.48
CA ASP A 9 19.72 5.56 16.52
C ASP A 9 18.65 5.85 15.47
N PHE A 10 18.66 5.09 14.36
CA PHE A 10 17.67 5.21 13.30
C PHE A 10 17.32 3.85 12.71
N ILE A 11 16.01 3.62 12.55
CA ILE A 11 15.47 2.44 11.88
C ILE A 11 14.56 2.90 10.76
N CYS A 12 14.83 2.45 9.53
CA CYS A 12 13.96 2.66 8.39
C CYS A 12 13.37 1.33 7.91
N SER A 13 12.06 1.29 7.73
CA SER A 13 11.36 0.14 7.15
C SER A 13 10.37 0.62 6.10
N ASP A 14 10.88 0.82 4.89
CA ASP A 14 10.09 1.26 3.76
C ASP A 14 9.56 0.07 2.97
N GLN A 15 8.25 0.01 2.77
CA GLN A 15 7.53 -1.01 1.98
C GLN A 15 7.76 -2.47 2.41
N VAL A 16 8.05 -2.73 3.68
CA VAL A 16 8.37 -4.09 4.18
C VAL A 16 7.35 -4.60 5.19
N LEU A 17 6.97 -3.81 6.18
CA LEU A 17 6.22 -4.30 7.35
C LEU A 17 4.87 -4.90 7.00
N HIS A 18 4.17 -4.34 6.02
CA HIS A 18 2.86 -4.83 5.57
C HIS A 18 2.95 -6.16 4.79
N HIS A 19 4.16 -6.63 4.47
CA HIS A 19 4.41 -7.95 3.91
C HIS A 19 4.86 -8.98 4.96
N THR A 20 4.89 -8.62 6.23
CA THR A 20 5.16 -9.55 7.32
C THR A 20 3.89 -10.27 7.77
N LYS A 21 4.03 -11.34 8.55
CA LYS A 21 2.89 -12.12 9.07
C LYS A 21 1.95 -11.28 9.96
N ASP A 22 2.51 -10.31 10.67
CA ASP A 22 1.81 -9.36 11.54
C ASP A 22 2.58 -8.05 11.54
N THR A 23 2.00 -7.03 10.92
CA THR A 23 2.61 -5.71 10.73
C THR A 23 2.89 -5.02 12.06
N GLU A 24 1.91 -5.01 12.99
CA GLU A 24 2.02 -4.35 14.28
C GLU A 24 3.08 -5.03 15.15
N SER A 25 3.06 -6.36 15.22
CA SER A 25 4.06 -7.12 15.96
C SER A 25 5.48 -6.90 15.41
N SER A 26 5.62 -6.84 14.09
CA SER A 26 6.91 -6.56 13.45
C SER A 26 7.41 -5.15 13.76
N PHE A 27 6.51 -4.14 13.73
CA PHE A 27 6.83 -2.79 14.17
C PHE A 27 7.27 -2.75 15.65
N LYS A 28 6.56 -3.44 16.54
CA LYS A 28 6.92 -3.55 17.95
C LYS A 28 8.29 -4.22 18.18
N ILE A 29 8.64 -5.20 17.35
CA ILE A 29 9.95 -5.85 17.42
C ILE A 29 11.06 -4.87 17.00
N LEU A 30 10.87 -4.13 15.92
CA LEU A 30 11.83 -3.12 15.48
C LEU A 30 12.00 -2.01 16.51
N SER A 31 10.90 -1.51 17.07
CA SER A 31 10.95 -0.44 18.08
C SER A 31 11.73 -0.80 19.35
N LYS A 32 11.80 -2.10 19.71
CA LYS A 32 12.64 -2.56 20.83
C LYS A 32 14.14 -2.48 20.56
N LEU A 33 14.53 -2.37 19.31
CA LEU A 33 15.93 -2.23 18.90
C LEU A 33 16.37 -0.76 18.85
N LEU A 34 15.42 0.17 18.89
CA LEU A 34 15.66 1.60 18.85
C LEU A 34 16.26 2.08 20.17
N ASP A 35 17.30 2.92 20.11
CA ASP A 35 17.85 3.59 21.30
C ASP A 35 16.84 4.61 21.87
N LYS A 36 17.08 5.07 23.11
CA LYS A 36 16.15 5.97 23.83
C LYS A 36 15.84 7.29 23.13
N LYS A 37 16.76 7.74 22.28
CA LYS A 37 16.61 8.97 21.47
C LYS A 37 16.52 8.66 19.98
N GLY A 38 16.43 7.38 19.62
CA GLY A 38 16.39 6.95 18.25
C GLY A 38 15.05 7.25 17.57
N ILE A 39 15.07 7.27 16.26
CA ILE A 39 13.91 7.54 15.41
C ILE A 39 13.60 6.30 14.57
N ILE A 40 12.33 5.92 14.50
CA ILE A 40 11.85 4.91 13.56
C ILE A 40 11.01 5.56 12.47
N SER A 41 11.31 5.25 11.22
CA SER A 41 10.55 5.66 10.05
C SER A 41 10.01 4.44 9.34
N ILE A 42 8.70 4.40 9.09
CA ILE A 42 8.05 3.29 8.40
C ILE A 42 7.16 3.80 7.28
N TYR A 43 7.03 2.97 6.23
CA TYR A 43 5.98 3.07 5.24
C TYR A 43 5.12 1.81 5.26
N VAL A 44 3.79 1.98 5.30
CA VAL A 44 2.83 0.87 5.23
C VAL A 44 1.67 1.19 4.30
N TYR A 45 1.09 0.15 3.67
CA TYR A 45 -0.06 0.32 2.80
C TYR A 45 -1.29 0.81 3.58
N ARG A 46 -2.00 1.78 2.98
CA ARG A 46 -3.29 2.27 3.51
C ARG A 46 -4.47 1.45 2.96
N LYS A 47 -5.51 1.31 3.76
CA LYS A 47 -6.81 0.83 3.31
C LYS A 47 -7.36 1.75 2.22
N LYS A 48 -8.02 1.17 1.26
CA LYS A 48 -8.73 1.84 0.16
C LYS A 48 -10.25 1.81 0.44
N GLY A 49 -11.02 2.40 -0.43
CA GLY A 49 -12.46 2.27 -0.39
C GLY A 49 -12.93 0.80 -0.49
N PRO A 50 -14.15 0.49 0.01
CA PRO A 50 -14.61 -0.90 0.23
C PRO A 50 -14.64 -1.74 -1.05
N MET A 51 -14.96 -1.17 -2.19
CA MET A 51 -14.97 -1.92 -3.46
C MET A 51 -13.57 -2.33 -3.89
N ARG A 52 -12.59 -1.45 -3.69
CA ARG A 52 -11.19 -1.77 -3.98
C ARG A 52 -10.64 -2.83 -3.03
N GLU A 53 -10.92 -2.73 -1.73
CA GLU A 53 -10.53 -3.75 -0.76
C GLU A 53 -11.15 -5.12 -1.10
N PHE A 54 -12.43 -5.14 -1.44
CA PHE A 54 -13.13 -6.36 -1.85
C PHE A 54 -12.49 -7.00 -3.10
N ALA A 55 -12.23 -6.20 -4.14
CA ALA A 55 -11.63 -6.70 -5.38
C ALA A 55 -10.20 -7.23 -5.14
N ASP A 56 -9.39 -6.48 -4.40
CA ASP A 56 -8.02 -6.89 -4.07
C ASP A 56 -8.02 -8.21 -3.27
N ASP A 57 -8.86 -8.35 -2.25
CA ASP A 57 -8.95 -9.57 -1.44
C ASP A 57 -9.47 -10.76 -2.25
N PHE A 58 -10.45 -10.54 -3.13
CA PHE A 58 -10.96 -11.58 -4.02
C PHE A 58 -9.88 -12.11 -4.97
N ILE A 59 -9.18 -11.22 -5.64
CA ILE A 59 -8.11 -11.58 -6.59
C ILE A 59 -6.96 -12.27 -5.87
N ARG A 60 -6.55 -11.75 -4.72
CA ARG A 60 -5.43 -12.31 -3.94
C ARG A 60 -5.69 -13.72 -3.41
N LYS A 61 -6.93 -14.16 -3.22
CA LYS A 61 -7.26 -15.57 -2.91
C LYS A 61 -6.69 -16.55 -3.96
N SER A 62 -6.58 -16.10 -5.20
CA SER A 62 -6.05 -16.89 -6.31
C SER A 62 -4.57 -16.61 -6.54
N THR A 63 -4.16 -15.33 -6.59
CA THR A 63 -2.80 -14.96 -6.99
C THR A 63 -1.72 -15.41 -6.00
N VAL A 64 -2.01 -15.43 -4.69
CA VAL A 64 -1.08 -15.96 -3.66
C VAL A 64 -0.82 -17.47 -3.77
N LYS A 65 -1.59 -18.18 -4.59
CA LYS A 65 -1.42 -19.63 -4.88
C LYS A 65 -0.79 -19.89 -6.23
N MET A 66 -0.60 -18.87 -7.05
CA MET A 66 0.04 -18.95 -8.34
C MET A 66 1.54 -19.19 -8.20
N SER A 67 2.14 -19.82 -9.20
CA SER A 67 3.60 -19.77 -9.35
C SER A 67 4.03 -18.34 -9.69
N GLU A 68 5.31 -18.03 -9.46
CA GLU A 68 5.90 -16.74 -9.81
C GLU A 68 5.63 -16.36 -11.27
N LYS A 69 5.85 -17.30 -12.21
CA LYS A 69 5.60 -17.10 -13.63
C LYS A 69 4.14 -16.77 -13.95
N GLN A 70 3.19 -17.49 -13.32
CA GLN A 70 1.75 -17.22 -13.52
C GLN A 70 1.35 -15.84 -12.97
N CYS A 71 1.85 -15.47 -11.78
CA CYS A 71 1.55 -14.17 -11.21
C CYS A 71 2.22 -13.04 -11.98
N MET A 72 3.42 -13.25 -12.51
CA MET A 72 4.09 -12.28 -13.39
C MET A 72 3.28 -12.04 -14.68
N GLU A 73 2.77 -13.09 -15.32
CA GLU A 73 1.93 -12.96 -16.51
C GLU A 73 0.60 -12.26 -16.17
N PHE A 74 -0.04 -12.62 -15.07
CA PHE A 74 -1.21 -11.89 -14.56
C PHE A 74 -0.91 -10.40 -14.34
N SER A 75 0.22 -10.08 -13.73
CA SER A 75 0.62 -8.69 -13.44
C SER A 75 0.90 -7.90 -14.72
N LYS A 76 1.44 -8.55 -15.75
CA LYS A 76 1.59 -7.98 -17.09
C LYS A 76 0.24 -7.64 -17.71
N ASN A 77 -0.73 -8.56 -17.65
CA ASN A 77 -2.08 -8.33 -18.15
C ASN A 77 -2.77 -7.17 -17.39
N MET A 78 -2.53 -7.05 -16.08
CA MET A 78 -3.05 -5.92 -15.28
C MET A 78 -2.39 -4.58 -15.67
N ALA A 79 -1.11 -4.56 -16.00
CA ALA A 79 -0.43 -3.37 -16.52
C ALA A 79 -0.96 -2.98 -17.91
N GLU A 80 -1.17 -3.95 -18.81
CA GLU A 80 -1.78 -3.71 -20.14
C GLU A 80 -3.22 -3.19 -20.01
N LEU A 81 -4.02 -3.72 -19.08
CA LEU A 81 -5.35 -3.20 -18.78
C LEU A 81 -5.27 -1.73 -18.35
N GLY A 82 -4.38 -1.41 -17.41
CA GLY A 82 -4.16 -0.04 -16.95
C GLY A 82 -3.75 0.90 -18.08
N LYS A 83 -2.85 0.45 -18.97
CA LYS A 83 -2.44 1.17 -20.16
C LYS A 83 -3.59 1.41 -21.12
N SER A 84 -4.39 0.39 -21.41
CA SER A 84 -5.55 0.50 -22.30
C SER A 84 -6.60 1.47 -21.76
N LEU A 85 -6.87 1.42 -20.45
CA LEU A 85 -7.77 2.38 -19.79
C LEU A 85 -7.26 3.81 -19.87
N SER A 86 -5.95 4.02 -19.75
CA SER A 86 -5.34 5.36 -19.87
C SER A 86 -5.47 5.97 -21.27
N GLN A 87 -5.54 5.13 -22.30
CA GLN A 87 -5.71 5.56 -23.69
C GLN A 87 -7.10 6.14 -23.98
N ILE A 88 -8.08 5.88 -23.12
CA ILE A 88 -9.44 6.45 -23.24
C ILE A 88 -9.39 7.98 -23.17
N LYS A 89 -8.44 8.56 -22.40
CA LYS A 89 -8.21 10.01 -22.26
C LYS A 89 -9.47 10.81 -21.90
N LYS A 90 -10.42 10.18 -21.20
CA LYS A 90 -11.66 10.82 -20.73
C LYS A 90 -11.62 11.01 -19.22
N LYS A 91 -12.39 12.00 -18.78
CA LYS A 91 -12.63 12.24 -17.35
C LYS A 91 -14.04 11.81 -16.98
N ILE A 92 -14.20 11.35 -15.73
CA ILE A 92 -15.49 11.07 -15.12
C ILE A 92 -15.76 12.12 -14.03
N THR A 93 -16.95 12.69 -13.99
CA THR A 93 -17.35 13.65 -12.96
C THR A 93 -18.35 13.00 -12.00
N ILE A 94 -17.97 12.91 -10.76
CA ILE A 94 -18.84 12.46 -9.66
C ILE A 94 -19.42 13.72 -9.02
N LYS A 95 -20.72 13.91 -9.17
CA LYS A 95 -21.40 15.14 -8.75
C LYS A 95 -21.57 15.27 -7.24
N LYS A 96 -21.66 14.16 -6.51
CA LYS A 96 -21.83 14.11 -5.04
C LYS A 96 -21.00 12.98 -4.46
N ASP A 97 -20.58 13.14 -3.21
CA ASP A 97 -19.95 12.06 -2.45
C ASP A 97 -20.82 10.81 -2.44
N ILE A 98 -20.18 9.64 -2.52
CA ILE A 98 -20.83 8.33 -2.33
C ILE A 98 -20.23 7.72 -1.06
N PRO A 99 -20.75 8.05 0.14
CA PRO A 99 -20.11 7.71 1.41
C PRO A 99 -19.92 6.22 1.61
N LEU A 100 -20.88 5.38 1.18
CA LEU A 100 -20.79 3.92 1.30
C LEU A 100 -19.59 3.33 0.53
N LEU A 101 -19.19 3.98 -0.56
CA LEU A 101 -18.05 3.54 -1.38
C LEU A 101 -16.78 4.34 -1.08
N GLU A 102 -16.85 5.33 -0.16
CA GLU A 102 -15.76 6.28 0.14
C GLU A 102 -15.26 7.04 -1.11
N ILE A 103 -16.13 7.23 -2.11
CA ILE A 103 -15.84 7.98 -3.32
C ILE A 103 -16.26 9.43 -3.12
N LYS A 104 -15.31 10.34 -3.29
CA LYS A 104 -15.55 11.78 -3.19
C LYS A 104 -16.06 12.38 -4.49
N ALA A 105 -16.85 13.44 -4.38
CA ALA A 105 -17.22 14.28 -5.51
C ALA A 105 -15.94 14.89 -6.11
N GLY A 106 -15.91 15.00 -7.44
CA GLY A 106 -14.75 15.52 -8.15
C GLY A 106 -14.71 15.04 -9.59
N THR A 107 -13.71 15.52 -10.32
CA THR A 107 -13.46 15.10 -11.70
C THR A 107 -12.13 14.35 -11.76
N TYR A 108 -12.18 13.12 -12.24
CA TYR A 108 -11.09 12.16 -12.22
C TYR A 108 -10.76 11.69 -13.63
N ASP A 109 -9.51 11.38 -13.88
CA ASP A 109 -9.14 10.54 -15.02
C ASP A 109 -9.78 9.15 -14.86
N VAL A 110 -10.29 8.56 -15.95
CA VAL A 110 -11.02 7.28 -15.91
C VAL A 110 -10.13 6.15 -15.39
N GLN A 111 -8.88 6.07 -15.87
CA GLN A 111 -7.96 5.02 -15.43
C GLN A 111 -7.66 5.16 -13.93
N ARG A 112 -7.35 6.39 -13.45
CA ARG A 112 -7.08 6.65 -12.03
C ARG A 112 -8.29 6.42 -11.15
N PHE A 113 -9.49 6.78 -11.63
CA PHE A 113 -10.74 6.52 -10.91
C PHE A 113 -10.98 5.02 -10.69
N LEU A 114 -10.82 4.21 -11.75
CA LEU A 114 -10.96 2.76 -11.65
C LEU A 114 -9.86 2.16 -10.79
N TYR A 115 -8.62 2.59 -10.98
CA TYR A 115 -7.47 2.13 -10.22
C TYR A 115 -7.62 2.37 -8.71
N TRP A 116 -8.06 3.55 -8.29
CA TRP A 116 -8.15 3.86 -6.85
C TRP A 116 -9.39 3.29 -6.18
N ASN A 117 -10.50 3.15 -6.90
CA ASN A 117 -11.78 2.81 -6.29
C ASN A 117 -12.23 1.37 -6.54
N PHE A 118 -11.73 0.69 -7.58
CA PHE A 118 -12.28 -0.61 -7.98
C PHE A 118 -11.25 -1.71 -8.20
N LEU A 119 -10.16 -1.45 -8.91
CA LEU A 119 -9.27 -2.52 -9.37
C LEU A 119 -7.82 -2.07 -9.49
N LYS A 120 -6.89 -2.77 -8.85
CA LYS A 120 -5.45 -2.54 -9.03
C LYS A 120 -5.01 -2.97 -10.44
N CYS A 121 -4.93 -1.98 -11.33
CA CYS A 121 -4.36 -2.11 -12.66
C CYS A 121 -3.39 -0.94 -12.89
N TRP A 122 -2.28 -0.96 -12.15
CA TRP A 122 -1.34 0.16 -12.16
C TRP A 122 -0.58 0.24 -13.48
N TRP A 123 -0.54 1.44 -14.03
CA TRP A 123 0.28 1.81 -15.17
C TRP A 123 0.60 3.31 -15.12
N SER A 124 1.80 3.69 -15.58
CA SER A 124 2.18 5.08 -15.78
C SER A 124 3.02 5.23 -17.05
N PRO A 125 2.83 6.32 -17.83
CA PRO A 125 3.69 6.64 -18.98
C PRO A 125 5.08 7.10 -18.55
N ASP A 126 5.25 7.52 -17.29
CA ASP A 126 6.47 8.14 -16.77
C ASP A 126 7.54 7.12 -16.37
N VAL A 127 7.20 5.82 -16.44
CA VAL A 127 8.12 4.73 -16.10
C VAL A 127 8.09 3.63 -17.17
N PRO A 128 9.16 2.82 -17.30
CA PRO A 128 9.17 1.65 -18.17
C PRO A 128 8.01 0.71 -17.88
N PHE A 129 7.50 0.03 -18.90
CA PHE A 129 6.39 -0.91 -18.76
C PHE A 129 6.65 -2.00 -17.72
N ASP A 130 7.87 -2.54 -17.68
CA ASP A 130 8.26 -3.57 -16.72
C ASP A 130 8.17 -3.09 -15.28
N GLN A 131 8.37 -1.80 -15.01
CA GLN A 131 8.14 -1.25 -13.67
C GLN A 131 6.65 -1.21 -13.34
N SER A 132 5.78 -0.97 -14.32
CA SER A 132 4.34 -1.09 -14.13
C SER A 132 3.94 -2.54 -13.82
N VAL A 133 4.54 -3.50 -14.47
CA VAL A 133 4.36 -4.94 -14.20
C VAL A 133 4.81 -5.27 -12.78
N ALA A 134 6.02 -4.87 -12.40
CA ALA A 134 6.58 -5.11 -11.07
C ALA A 134 5.70 -4.54 -9.96
N THR A 135 5.14 -3.34 -10.16
CA THR A 135 4.22 -2.69 -9.19
C THR A 135 2.91 -3.47 -9.01
N ASN A 136 2.38 -4.08 -10.08
CA ASN A 136 1.21 -4.98 -9.95
C ASN A 136 1.60 -6.31 -9.30
N TYR A 137 2.76 -6.86 -9.64
CA TYR A 137 3.27 -8.09 -9.07
C TYR A 137 3.50 -7.99 -7.56
N ASP A 138 4.14 -6.93 -7.09
CA ASP A 138 4.36 -6.65 -5.67
C ASP A 138 3.06 -6.54 -4.86
N TRP A 139 1.98 -6.10 -5.51
CA TRP A 139 0.67 -6.04 -4.88
C TRP A 139 -0.02 -7.41 -4.79
N TYR A 140 0.08 -8.22 -5.83
CA TYR A 140 -0.73 -9.43 -5.97
C TYR A 140 -0.03 -10.71 -5.50
N PHE A 141 1.29 -10.81 -5.64
CA PHE A 141 2.04 -12.04 -5.37
C PHE A 141 2.39 -12.27 -3.90
N PRO A 142 2.85 -11.30 -3.11
CA PRO A 142 3.26 -11.55 -1.74
C PRO A 142 2.17 -12.20 -0.92
N LYS A 143 2.50 -13.24 -0.15
CA LYS A 143 1.56 -13.97 0.71
C LYS A 143 0.80 -13.03 1.66
N PHE A 144 1.48 -12.03 2.18
CA PHE A 144 0.93 -11.00 3.04
C PHE A 144 1.03 -9.63 2.35
N ALA A 145 -0.03 -8.86 2.39
CA ALA A 145 -0.09 -7.47 1.95
C ALA A 145 -1.19 -6.78 2.74
N PHE A 146 -0.90 -6.53 4.01
CA PHE A 146 -1.84 -5.89 4.94
C PHE A 146 -2.00 -4.42 4.60
N ARG A 147 -3.21 -3.91 4.75
CA ARG A 147 -3.55 -2.51 4.58
C ARG A 147 -4.11 -2.00 5.90
N HIS A 148 -3.71 -0.80 6.28
CA HIS A 148 -3.99 -0.23 7.58
C HIS A 148 -4.75 1.08 7.46
N SER A 149 -5.54 1.42 8.48
CA SER A 149 -6.11 2.76 8.64
C SER A 149 -5.08 3.67 9.30
N GLU A 150 -5.22 4.98 9.09
CA GLU A 150 -4.43 6.00 9.78
C GLU A 150 -4.48 5.82 11.31
N LYS A 151 -5.69 5.57 11.83
CA LYS A 151 -5.93 5.37 13.26
C LYS A 151 -5.14 4.18 13.82
N GLU A 152 -5.07 3.05 13.07
CA GLU A 152 -4.30 1.88 13.47
C GLU A 152 -2.81 2.21 13.54
N VAL A 153 -2.25 2.84 12.50
CA VAL A 153 -0.82 3.15 12.43
C VAL A 153 -0.41 4.15 13.52
N LYS A 154 -1.19 5.24 13.70
CA LYS A 154 -0.94 6.20 14.78
C LYS A 154 -1.06 5.57 16.18
N LYS A 155 -1.97 4.60 16.34
CA LYS A 155 -2.10 3.87 17.59
C LYS A 155 -0.83 3.08 17.94
N TRP A 156 -0.17 2.46 16.97
CA TRP A 156 1.08 1.71 17.23
C TRP A 156 2.17 2.60 17.85
N PHE A 157 2.34 3.81 17.32
CA PHE A 157 3.28 4.79 17.89
C PHE A 157 2.87 5.22 19.28
N LYS A 158 1.58 5.53 19.50
CA LYS A 158 1.04 5.92 20.80
C LYS A 158 1.24 4.82 21.86
N ASP A 159 0.94 3.57 21.54
CA ASP A 159 1.07 2.42 22.47
C ASP A 159 2.52 2.22 22.93
N LEU A 160 3.49 2.55 22.10
CA LEU A 160 4.91 2.49 22.41
C LEU A 160 5.49 3.81 22.94
N LYS A 161 4.64 4.83 23.17
CA LYS A 161 5.04 6.17 23.62
C LYS A 161 6.05 6.85 22.69
N LEU A 162 6.04 6.51 21.40
CA LEU A 162 6.82 7.19 20.38
C LEU A 162 6.11 8.46 19.97
N LYS A 163 6.82 9.59 19.98
CA LYS A 163 6.28 10.89 19.58
C LYS A 163 6.35 11.00 18.06
N ILE A 164 5.20 10.99 17.39
CA ILE A 164 5.14 11.19 15.93
C ILE A 164 5.72 12.57 15.60
N THR A 165 6.77 12.59 14.78
CA THR A 165 7.46 13.80 14.30
C THR A 165 7.16 14.09 12.85
N HIS A 166 6.77 13.07 12.07
CA HIS A 166 6.37 13.20 10.67
C HIS A 166 5.22 12.24 10.37
N PHE A 167 4.25 12.71 9.61
CA PHE A 167 3.16 11.90 9.07
C PHE A 167 2.78 12.43 7.70
N ASP A 168 2.86 11.57 6.69
CA ASP A 168 2.44 11.87 5.34
C ASP A 168 1.52 10.76 4.82
N GLU A 169 0.35 11.18 4.33
CA GLU A 169 -0.62 10.29 3.69
C GLU A 169 -0.53 10.48 2.19
N ILE A 170 -0.02 9.46 1.51
CA ILE A 170 -0.03 9.39 0.06
C ILE A 170 -1.10 8.42 -0.44
N GLU A 171 -1.35 8.46 -1.74
CA GLU A 171 -2.39 7.61 -2.37
C GLU A 171 -2.24 6.11 -2.05
N SER A 172 -1.02 5.61 -1.89
CA SER A 172 -0.73 4.19 -1.70
C SER A 172 -0.57 3.78 -0.22
N GLY A 173 -0.16 4.69 0.67
CA GLY A 173 0.17 4.34 2.05
C GLY A 173 0.39 5.51 2.97
N TYR A 174 0.92 5.21 4.14
CA TYR A 174 1.34 6.18 5.15
C TYR A 174 2.83 6.11 5.35
N SER A 175 3.51 7.26 5.27
CA SER A 175 4.88 7.45 5.73
C SER A 175 4.84 8.13 7.09
N ILE A 176 5.42 7.51 8.12
CA ILE A 176 5.33 7.99 9.49
C ILE A 176 6.65 7.75 10.23
N SER A 177 7.07 8.77 10.99
CA SER A 177 8.29 8.73 11.82
C SER A 177 8.02 9.23 13.22
N GLY A 178 8.76 8.71 14.18
CA GLY A 178 8.67 9.13 15.57
C GLY A 178 9.72 8.48 16.47
#